data_6d3b8fce443a7204967b11aa0730f8a6
#
_entry.id   6d3b8fce443a7204967b11aa0730f8a6
#
_cell.length_a   1.000
_cell.length_b   1.000
_cell.length_c   1.000
_cell.angle_alpha   90.00
_cell.angle_beta   90.00
_cell.angle_gamma   90.00
#
_symmetry.space_group_name_H-M   'P 1'
#
loop_
_entity.id
_entity.type
_entity.pdbx_description
1 polymer ?
#
loop_
_entity_poly.entity_id
_entity_poly.type
_entity_poly.pdbx_seq_one_letter_code
_entity_poly.pdbx_strand_id
1 'polypeptide(L)'
;MLDVGRHPNIELLVYSEVEKVEGEAGEFKVTVRRRARYVDEDKCTGCGACAEKCPTPVPDAFNEGLGSRKAIYSLFAQGIPSTHTIDTDYCRQFQGKKCGVCQKTCQADAVNFEQEDRIVELQVAAVIIAAGYDVFDPSLIPEYRYQEIPNVVTAIEFERLLSASGPTGGHLDRPSDRAIEAQLEGLEKKAKKSQKALKKLEEKFDETSAAFYKKFKNGAYGEDEDRQKWAEKYEDHLAVVKPMNELKKQAEGFDVAKRLAFIQCVGSRDFRFYPFCSGYCCMHSIKEAIIAHEHEPETTSTIFGMDIRAVGKGFEEYKIRGGSHSNITYVRGRVAEITEGSNHNPVVTYEDTRAREVTSQEFDMVILATACAPTKGIVELAKTVGVELDSYNFIKTSPLSPVDTSTPGIFVCGCAESPMDVPESVAQASSAAERAAELAFQSDIEKEKAVA
;
A
#
# COMPACT_ATOMS: atom_id res chain seq x y z
N MET A 1 -12.34 4.89 14.32
CA MET A 1 -12.96 5.42 13.07
C MET A 1 -14.48 5.38 13.11
N LEU A 2 -15.15 4.27 13.45
CA LEU A 2 -16.61 4.19 13.50
C LEU A 2 -17.22 5.23 14.47
N ASP A 3 -16.64 5.40 15.65
CA ASP A 3 -17.11 6.38 16.63
C ASP A 3 -16.96 7.81 16.14
N VAL A 4 -15.85 8.13 15.48
CA VAL A 4 -15.63 9.44 14.85
C VAL A 4 -16.68 9.71 13.76
N GLY A 5 -16.93 8.74 12.88
CA GLY A 5 -17.91 8.89 11.79
C GLY A 5 -19.36 8.97 12.24
N ARG A 6 -19.66 8.60 13.49
CA ARG A 6 -21.02 8.66 14.08
C ARG A 6 -21.19 9.79 15.09
N HIS A 7 -20.12 10.50 15.40
CA HIS A 7 -20.16 11.53 16.43
C HIS A 7 -20.91 12.78 15.93
N PRO A 8 -21.93 13.28 16.64
CA PRO A 8 -22.79 14.36 16.14
C PRO A 8 -22.07 15.70 15.93
N ASN A 9 -20.94 15.91 16.61
CA ASN A 9 -20.16 17.15 16.54
C ASN A 9 -18.93 17.01 15.59
N ILE A 10 -18.84 15.94 14.81
CA ILE A 10 -17.74 15.73 13.86
C ILE A 10 -18.31 15.63 12.44
N GLU A 11 -17.92 16.58 11.61
CA GLU A 11 -18.20 16.53 10.17
C GLU A 11 -16.96 16.00 9.43
N LEU A 12 -17.15 15.00 8.57
CA LEU A 12 -16.09 14.40 7.77
C LEU A 12 -16.13 14.92 6.34
N LEU A 13 -15.17 15.74 5.96
CA LEU A 13 -14.94 16.15 4.57
C LEU A 13 -13.92 15.22 3.92
N VAL A 14 -14.36 14.05 3.53
CA VAL A 14 -13.51 13.01 2.92
C VAL A 14 -13.31 13.25 1.43
N TYR A 15 -12.22 12.73 0.87
CA TYR A 15 -11.81 12.94 -0.53
C TYR A 15 -11.69 14.44 -0.85
N SER A 16 -11.06 15.17 0.06
CA SER A 16 -11.00 16.62 0.07
C SER A 16 -9.60 17.13 0.28
N GLU A 17 -9.31 18.34 -0.18
CA GLU A 17 -8.02 19.01 -0.05
C GLU A 17 -8.23 20.43 0.45
N VAL A 18 -7.35 20.89 1.37
CA VAL A 18 -7.30 22.27 1.81
C VAL A 18 -6.57 23.09 0.75
N GLU A 19 -7.24 24.07 0.17
CA GLU A 19 -6.66 24.95 -0.86
C GLU A 19 -6.10 26.24 -0.29
N LYS A 20 -6.71 26.73 0.81
CA LYS A 20 -6.33 28.02 1.39
C LYS A 20 -6.71 28.08 2.87
N VAL A 21 -5.86 28.75 3.64
CA VAL A 21 -6.15 29.16 5.02
C VAL A 21 -5.83 30.63 5.15
N GLU A 22 -6.78 31.43 5.60
CA GLU A 22 -6.66 32.89 5.77
C GLU A 22 -7.18 33.29 7.15
N GLY A 23 -6.76 34.44 7.63
CA GLY A 23 -7.18 34.97 8.95
C GLY A 23 -6.11 34.77 10.00
N GLU A 24 -6.54 34.80 11.25
CA GLU A 24 -5.66 34.70 12.41
C GLU A 24 -6.27 33.79 13.49
N ALA A 25 -5.48 33.54 14.54
CA ALA A 25 -5.90 32.70 15.67
C ALA A 25 -7.28 33.15 16.22
N GLY A 26 -8.21 32.22 16.29
CA GLY A 26 -9.61 32.47 16.68
C GLY A 26 -10.57 32.75 15.52
N GLU A 27 -10.07 33.11 14.32
CA GLU A 27 -10.91 33.49 13.16
C GLU A 27 -10.28 33.09 11.81
N PHE A 28 -10.00 31.81 11.61
CA PHE A 28 -9.55 31.33 10.32
C PHE A 28 -10.70 31.06 9.36
N LYS A 29 -10.49 31.44 8.09
CA LYS A 29 -11.29 31.00 6.95
C LYS A 29 -10.53 29.93 6.17
N VAL A 30 -11.08 28.73 6.10
CA VAL A 30 -10.47 27.59 5.42
C VAL A 30 -11.27 27.25 4.18
N THR A 31 -10.64 27.27 3.02
CA THR A 31 -11.23 26.85 1.74
C THR A 31 -10.83 25.41 1.45
N VAL A 32 -11.83 24.56 1.31
CA VAL A 32 -11.66 23.11 1.08
C VAL A 32 -12.28 22.75 -0.26
N ARG A 33 -11.50 22.13 -1.14
CA ARG A 33 -12.01 21.49 -2.35
C ARG A 33 -12.42 20.07 -2.01
N ARG A 34 -13.69 19.75 -2.15
CA ARG A 34 -14.21 18.40 -2.09
C ARG A 34 -14.26 17.81 -3.50
N ARG A 35 -13.41 16.84 -3.78
CA ARG A 35 -13.28 16.23 -5.11
C ARG A 35 -14.50 15.38 -5.45
N ALA A 36 -14.86 15.37 -6.72
CA ALA A 36 -15.92 14.52 -7.24
C ALA A 36 -15.52 13.04 -7.13
N ARG A 37 -16.32 12.25 -6.42
CA ARG A 37 -16.18 10.78 -6.33
C ARG A 37 -16.85 10.06 -7.48
N TYR A 38 -17.72 10.76 -8.20
CA TYR A 38 -18.62 10.22 -9.23
C TYR A 38 -19.59 9.15 -8.68
N VAL A 39 -19.76 9.13 -7.37
CA VAL A 39 -20.70 8.32 -6.61
C VAL A 39 -21.33 9.20 -5.53
N ASP A 40 -22.64 9.31 -5.53
CA ASP A 40 -23.43 10.07 -4.57
C ASP A 40 -23.35 9.39 -3.20
N GLU A 41 -22.82 10.09 -2.19
CA GLU A 41 -22.59 9.55 -0.85
C GLU A 41 -23.90 9.28 -0.10
N ASP A 42 -24.92 10.10 -0.34
CA ASP A 42 -26.21 9.97 0.34
C ASP A 42 -27.03 8.78 -0.18
N LYS A 43 -26.77 8.36 -1.43
CA LYS A 43 -27.44 7.23 -2.07
C LYS A 43 -26.66 5.93 -1.95
N CYS A 44 -25.32 6.00 -1.89
CA CYS A 44 -24.46 4.81 -1.93
C CYS A 44 -24.55 4.00 -0.65
N THR A 45 -24.96 2.74 -0.75
CA THR A 45 -25.07 1.81 0.38
C THR A 45 -23.79 1.01 0.66
N GLY A 46 -22.71 1.25 -0.12
CA GLY A 46 -21.46 0.48 0.03
C GLY A 46 -21.52 -1.01 -0.37
N CYS A 47 -22.55 -1.44 -1.09
CA CYS A 47 -22.83 -2.88 -1.37
C CYS A 47 -21.81 -3.58 -2.29
N GLY A 48 -20.91 -2.85 -2.98
CA GLY A 48 -19.85 -3.42 -3.81
C GLY A 48 -20.24 -3.94 -5.20
N ALA A 49 -21.52 -4.03 -5.55
CA ALA A 49 -21.98 -4.59 -6.82
C ALA A 49 -21.39 -3.90 -8.06
N CYS A 50 -21.17 -2.59 -7.98
CA CYS A 50 -20.54 -1.79 -9.04
C CYS A 50 -19.06 -2.18 -9.25
N ALA A 51 -18.31 -2.43 -8.18
CA ALA A 51 -16.93 -2.87 -8.23
C ALA A 51 -16.81 -4.30 -8.77
N GLU A 52 -17.65 -5.21 -8.31
CA GLU A 52 -17.68 -6.61 -8.78
C GLU A 52 -17.82 -6.70 -10.31
N LYS A 53 -18.71 -5.90 -10.90
CA LYS A 53 -18.98 -5.91 -12.34
C LYS A 53 -18.05 -5.01 -13.17
N CYS A 54 -17.20 -4.19 -12.53
CA CYS A 54 -16.28 -3.31 -13.25
C CYS A 54 -15.25 -4.13 -14.05
N PRO A 55 -15.10 -3.87 -15.37
CA PRO A 55 -14.20 -4.64 -16.23
C PRO A 55 -12.72 -4.20 -16.12
N THR A 56 -12.42 -3.12 -15.39
CA THR A 56 -11.09 -2.52 -15.37
C THR A 56 -10.37 -2.83 -14.06
N PRO A 57 -9.37 -3.72 -14.07
CA PRO A 57 -8.46 -3.90 -12.94
C PRO A 57 -7.48 -2.73 -12.85
N VAL A 58 -7.10 -2.38 -11.64
CA VAL A 58 -6.15 -1.30 -11.30
C VAL A 58 -5.27 -1.81 -10.16
N PRO A 59 -3.97 -1.46 -10.11
CA PRO A 59 -3.15 -1.76 -8.94
C PRO A 59 -3.81 -1.26 -7.65
N ASP A 60 -3.77 -2.06 -6.61
CA ASP A 60 -4.39 -1.72 -5.33
C ASP A 60 -3.41 -0.93 -4.46
N ALA A 61 -3.58 0.39 -4.44
CA ALA A 61 -2.72 1.28 -3.67
C ALA A 61 -2.75 1.02 -2.16
N PHE A 62 -3.89 0.57 -1.60
CA PHE A 62 -3.99 0.22 -0.18
C PHE A 62 -3.18 -1.03 0.17
N ASN A 63 -3.01 -1.92 -0.78
CA ASN A 63 -2.18 -3.10 -0.65
C ASN A 63 -0.79 -2.92 -1.31
N GLU A 64 -0.28 -1.69 -1.36
CA GLU A 64 1.05 -1.34 -1.90
C GLU A 64 1.30 -1.88 -3.33
N GLY A 65 0.23 -2.02 -4.12
CA GLY A 65 0.33 -2.58 -5.47
C GLY A 65 0.46 -4.10 -5.54
N LEU A 66 0.53 -4.81 -4.41
CA LEU A 66 0.66 -6.28 -4.34
C LEU A 66 -0.57 -7.05 -4.82
N GLY A 67 -1.67 -6.35 -5.04
CA GLY A 67 -2.92 -6.88 -5.54
C GLY A 67 -3.57 -5.96 -6.56
N SER A 68 -4.79 -6.29 -6.98
CA SER A 68 -5.57 -5.43 -7.87
C SER A 68 -6.95 -5.13 -7.30
N ARG A 69 -7.38 -3.88 -7.43
CA ARG A 69 -8.75 -3.41 -7.21
C ARG A 69 -9.43 -3.10 -8.54
N LYS A 70 -10.63 -2.60 -8.50
CA LYS A 70 -11.34 -2.11 -9.69
C LYS A 70 -11.25 -0.60 -9.81
N ALA A 71 -11.50 -0.05 -11.02
CA ALA A 71 -11.53 1.39 -11.25
C ALA A 71 -12.68 2.09 -10.50
N ILE A 72 -13.73 1.39 -10.09
CA ILE A 72 -14.67 1.86 -9.05
C ILE A 72 -14.46 1.00 -7.80
N TYR A 73 -14.18 1.63 -6.69
CA TYR A 73 -13.65 0.95 -5.51
C TYR A 73 -14.00 1.66 -4.20
N SER A 74 -13.91 0.94 -3.10
CA SER A 74 -13.73 1.47 -1.75
C SER A 74 -12.28 1.23 -1.36
N LEU A 75 -11.62 2.17 -0.71
CA LEU A 75 -10.18 2.09 -0.41
C LEU A 75 -9.87 0.84 0.46
N PHE A 76 -10.68 0.62 1.50
CA PHE A 76 -10.65 -0.60 2.31
C PHE A 76 -12.01 -0.83 2.98
N ALA A 77 -12.27 -2.06 3.41
CA ALA A 77 -13.61 -2.49 3.84
C ALA A 77 -14.15 -1.74 5.06
N GLN A 78 -13.29 -1.26 5.96
CA GLN A 78 -13.67 -0.53 7.17
C GLN A 78 -13.61 1.00 6.99
N GLY A 79 -13.44 1.49 5.76
CA GLY A 79 -13.40 2.92 5.44
C GLY A 79 -14.71 3.65 5.75
N ILE A 80 -14.61 4.90 6.19
CA ILE A 80 -15.76 5.75 6.49
C ILE A 80 -15.64 7.05 5.67
N PRO A 81 -16.70 7.38 4.92
CA PRO A 81 -17.89 6.57 4.62
C PRO A 81 -17.54 5.34 3.76
N SER A 82 -18.39 4.31 3.79
CA SER A 82 -18.23 3.11 2.96
C SER A 82 -18.54 3.33 1.46
N THR A 83 -18.67 4.59 1.06
CA THR A 83 -19.00 5.00 -0.30
C THR A 83 -17.87 4.68 -1.27
N HIS A 84 -18.22 4.15 -2.43
CA HIS A 84 -17.28 3.92 -3.51
C HIS A 84 -16.81 5.23 -4.18
N THR A 85 -15.68 5.16 -4.85
CA THR A 85 -15.08 6.25 -5.63
C THR A 85 -14.68 5.71 -7.00
N ILE A 86 -14.77 6.53 -8.05
CA ILE A 86 -14.28 6.16 -9.38
C ILE A 86 -12.90 6.78 -9.60
N ASP A 87 -11.94 5.93 -9.92
CA ASP A 87 -10.60 6.31 -10.35
C ASP A 87 -10.65 6.74 -11.83
N THR A 88 -10.60 8.03 -12.07
CA THR A 88 -10.76 8.63 -13.41
C THR A 88 -9.62 8.27 -14.35
N ASP A 89 -8.41 8.05 -13.83
CA ASP A 89 -7.22 7.75 -14.62
C ASP A 89 -7.29 6.38 -15.27
N TYR A 90 -8.04 5.46 -14.67
CA TYR A 90 -8.21 4.08 -15.17
C TYR A 90 -9.61 3.77 -15.67
N CYS A 91 -10.60 4.59 -15.32
CA CYS A 91 -11.99 4.33 -15.71
C CYS A 91 -12.20 4.49 -17.21
N ARG A 92 -12.67 3.42 -17.87
CA ARG A 92 -12.92 3.42 -19.32
C ARG A 92 -13.86 4.54 -19.78
N GLN A 93 -14.85 4.91 -18.96
CA GLN A 93 -15.79 5.99 -19.28
C GLN A 93 -15.06 7.33 -19.37
N PHE A 94 -14.20 7.66 -18.41
CA PHE A 94 -13.41 8.89 -18.40
C PHE A 94 -12.29 8.90 -19.45
N GLN A 95 -11.87 7.73 -19.91
CA GLN A 95 -10.92 7.58 -21.02
C GLN A 95 -11.57 7.60 -22.40
N GLY A 96 -12.79 8.09 -22.55
CA GLY A 96 -13.49 8.21 -23.81
C GLY A 96 -14.04 6.90 -24.40
N LYS A 97 -13.97 5.79 -23.66
CA LYS A 97 -14.52 4.50 -24.07
C LYS A 97 -15.92 4.34 -23.49
N LYS A 98 -16.95 4.15 -24.33
CA LYS A 98 -18.31 3.89 -23.84
C LYS A 98 -18.34 2.71 -22.88
N CYS A 99 -18.73 2.98 -21.63
CA CYS A 99 -18.84 1.96 -20.58
C CYS A 99 -20.16 2.13 -19.81
N GLY A 100 -20.17 2.58 -18.53
CA GLY A 100 -21.39 2.75 -17.72
C GLY A 100 -21.88 1.46 -17.07
N VAL A 101 -21.07 0.40 -16.97
CA VAL A 101 -21.46 -0.87 -16.33
C VAL A 101 -21.83 -0.65 -14.86
N CYS A 102 -21.02 0.10 -14.12
CA CYS A 102 -21.25 0.42 -12.70
C CYS A 102 -22.57 1.17 -12.49
N GLN A 103 -22.88 2.16 -13.36
CA GLN A 103 -24.13 2.92 -13.30
C GLN A 103 -25.35 2.01 -13.50
N LYS A 104 -25.31 1.14 -14.53
CA LYS A 104 -26.41 0.21 -14.82
C LYS A 104 -26.60 -0.85 -13.73
N THR A 105 -25.55 -1.19 -12.99
CA THR A 105 -25.58 -2.21 -11.93
C THR A 105 -26.03 -1.62 -10.60
N CYS A 106 -25.89 -0.31 -10.40
CA CYS A 106 -26.21 0.35 -9.15
C CYS A 106 -27.73 0.43 -8.91
N GLN A 107 -28.23 -0.35 -7.97
CA GLN A 107 -29.67 -0.34 -7.63
C GLN A 107 -30.09 0.94 -6.89
N ALA A 108 -29.16 1.61 -6.23
CA ALA A 108 -29.39 2.85 -5.51
C ALA A 108 -29.27 4.10 -6.41
N ASP A 109 -28.98 3.91 -7.70
CA ASP A 109 -28.74 5.02 -8.66
C ASP A 109 -27.76 6.08 -8.14
N ALA A 110 -26.70 5.61 -7.48
CA ALA A 110 -25.69 6.48 -6.85
C ALA A 110 -24.57 6.92 -7.80
N VAL A 111 -24.37 6.25 -8.96
CA VAL A 111 -23.26 6.58 -9.86
C VAL A 111 -23.63 7.75 -10.77
N ASN A 112 -22.86 8.83 -10.66
CA ASN A 112 -23.05 10.05 -11.44
C ASN A 112 -21.72 10.49 -12.08
N PHE A 113 -21.54 10.28 -13.38
CA PHE A 113 -20.33 10.66 -14.11
C PHE A 113 -20.19 12.17 -14.37
N GLU A 114 -21.25 12.95 -14.12
CA GLU A 114 -21.29 14.40 -14.31
C GLU A 114 -21.10 15.16 -12.99
N GLN A 115 -20.72 14.47 -11.91
CA GLN A 115 -20.42 15.09 -10.63
C GLN A 115 -19.20 16.00 -10.76
N GLU A 116 -19.27 17.20 -10.20
CA GLU A 116 -18.20 18.19 -10.18
C GLU A 116 -17.61 18.35 -8.76
N ASP A 117 -16.40 18.88 -8.69
CA ASP A 117 -15.77 19.30 -7.44
C ASP A 117 -16.61 20.38 -6.76
N ARG A 118 -16.61 20.41 -5.43
CA ARG A 118 -17.30 21.43 -4.63
C ARG A 118 -16.31 22.16 -3.76
N ILE A 119 -16.46 23.49 -3.70
CA ILE A 119 -15.72 24.31 -2.74
C ILE A 119 -16.58 24.48 -1.48
N VAL A 120 -15.99 24.22 -0.34
CA VAL A 120 -16.58 24.39 0.98
C VAL A 120 -15.74 25.43 1.72
N GLU A 121 -16.37 26.46 2.26
CA GLU A 121 -15.73 27.46 3.10
C GLU A 121 -16.11 27.22 4.57
N LEU A 122 -15.10 27.12 5.42
CA LEU A 122 -15.27 26.89 6.86
C LEU A 122 -14.73 28.08 7.64
N GLN A 123 -15.44 28.47 8.70
CA GLN A 123 -14.96 29.42 9.71
C GLN A 123 -14.57 28.59 10.93
N VAL A 124 -13.29 28.64 11.32
CA VAL A 124 -12.76 27.85 12.42
C VAL A 124 -11.86 28.69 13.33
N ALA A 125 -11.87 28.41 14.62
CA ALA A 125 -11.02 29.12 15.57
C ALA A 125 -9.55 28.64 15.50
N ALA A 126 -9.35 27.37 15.14
CA ALA A 126 -8.03 26.74 15.11
C ALA A 126 -7.92 25.72 13.98
N VAL A 127 -6.69 25.40 13.59
CA VAL A 127 -6.36 24.34 12.64
C VAL A 127 -5.40 23.36 13.28
N ILE A 128 -5.64 22.05 13.15
CA ILE A 128 -4.73 20.99 13.58
C ILE A 128 -4.25 20.22 12.36
N ILE A 129 -2.93 20.17 12.15
CA ILE A 129 -2.30 19.41 11.08
C ILE A 129 -1.97 18.01 11.60
N ALA A 130 -2.58 16.98 11.00
CA ALA A 130 -2.34 15.58 11.30
C ALA A 130 -2.10 14.80 9.99
N ALA A 131 -1.16 15.28 9.17
CA ALA A 131 -0.93 14.81 7.80
C ALA A 131 -0.24 13.43 7.72
N GLY A 132 0.23 12.89 8.85
CA GLY A 132 0.91 11.59 8.91
C GLY A 132 2.31 11.62 8.30
N TYR A 133 2.70 10.50 7.65
CA TYR A 133 4.03 10.31 7.09
C TYR A 133 3.97 9.41 5.84
N ASP A 134 5.04 9.43 5.07
CA ASP A 134 5.33 8.43 4.05
C ASP A 134 6.52 7.56 4.47
N VAL A 135 6.67 6.40 3.86
CA VAL A 135 7.84 5.56 4.03
C VAL A 135 8.98 6.02 3.12
N PHE A 136 10.21 5.90 3.60
CA PHE A 136 11.40 6.14 2.78
C PHE A 136 11.43 5.18 1.58
N ASP A 137 11.78 5.70 0.41
CA ASP A 137 11.93 4.90 -0.81
C ASP A 137 13.27 4.13 -0.80
N PRO A 138 13.25 2.80 -0.58
CA PRO A 138 14.49 2.03 -0.50
C PRO A 138 15.19 1.82 -1.85
N SER A 139 14.58 2.19 -2.97
CA SER A 139 15.25 2.18 -4.28
C SER A 139 16.43 3.17 -4.35
N LEU A 140 16.46 4.14 -3.42
CA LEU A 140 17.58 5.06 -3.24
C LEU A 140 18.82 4.40 -2.62
N ILE A 141 18.70 3.14 -2.16
CA ILE A 141 19.81 2.31 -1.66
C ILE A 141 19.97 1.12 -2.61
N PRO A 142 20.72 1.29 -3.72
CA PRO A 142 20.81 0.25 -4.75
C PRO A 142 21.42 -1.06 -4.25
N GLU A 143 22.20 -1.02 -3.16
CA GLU A 143 22.77 -2.20 -2.53
C GLU A 143 21.71 -3.17 -1.98
N TYR A 144 20.49 -2.69 -1.73
CA TYR A 144 19.38 -3.53 -1.23
C TYR A 144 18.49 -4.09 -2.34
N ARG A 145 18.70 -3.74 -3.60
CA ARG A 145 18.07 -4.33 -4.79
C ARG A 145 16.51 -4.35 -4.71
N TYR A 146 15.93 -3.39 -3.98
CA TYR A 146 14.47 -3.23 -3.93
C TYR A 146 13.91 -2.96 -5.33
N GLN A 147 12.78 -3.59 -5.67
CA GLN A 147 12.16 -3.63 -7.01
C GLN A 147 12.96 -4.38 -8.08
N GLU A 148 14.22 -4.77 -7.85
CA GLU A 148 15.00 -5.59 -8.77
C GLU A 148 14.87 -7.08 -8.42
N ILE A 149 14.91 -7.42 -7.13
CA ILE A 149 14.65 -8.79 -6.64
C ILE A 149 13.23 -8.84 -6.10
N PRO A 150 12.32 -9.64 -6.68
CA PRO A 150 10.90 -9.65 -6.32
C PRO A 150 10.63 -9.92 -4.83
N ASN A 151 11.46 -10.72 -4.19
CA ASN A 151 11.31 -11.13 -2.80
C ASN A 151 12.01 -10.18 -1.79
N VAL A 152 12.41 -8.98 -2.24
CA VAL A 152 12.82 -7.87 -1.37
C VAL A 152 11.66 -6.89 -1.29
N VAL A 153 11.04 -6.80 -0.13
CA VAL A 153 9.84 -6.00 0.12
C VAL A 153 10.05 -5.01 1.25
N THR A 154 9.26 -3.97 1.31
CA THR A 154 9.21 -3.07 2.47
C THR A 154 8.40 -3.70 3.61
N ALA A 155 8.57 -3.19 4.82
CA ALA A 155 7.80 -3.66 5.96
C ALA A 155 6.29 -3.41 5.80
N ILE A 156 5.87 -2.31 5.17
CA ILE A 156 4.45 -2.06 4.90
C ILE A 156 3.88 -3.02 3.85
N GLU A 157 4.64 -3.39 2.83
CA GLU A 157 4.27 -4.45 1.89
C GLU A 157 4.12 -5.79 2.60
N PHE A 158 5.07 -6.12 3.48
CA PHE A 158 5.03 -7.35 4.26
C PHE A 158 3.84 -7.39 5.23
N GLU A 159 3.54 -6.28 5.90
CA GLU A 159 2.33 -6.13 6.74
C GLU A 159 1.05 -6.42 5.93
N ARG A 160 1.00 -6.00 4.65
CA ARG A 160 -0.14 -6.29 3.78
C ARG A 160 -0.21 -7.77 3.39
N LEU A 161 0.93 -8.45 3.23
CA LEU A 161 0.97 -9.89 3.02
C LEU A 161 0.49 -10.66 4.27
N LEU A 162 0.88 -10.23 5.47
CA LEU A 162 0.45 -10.84 6.74
C LEU A 162 -1.02 -10.62 7.07
N SER A 163 -1.65 -9.60 6.48
CA SER A 163 -3.03 -9.27 6.81
C SER A 163 -4.04 -10.24 6.20
N ALA A 164 -4.98 -10.73 7.01
CA ALA A 164 -6.10 -11.54 6.53
C ALA A 164 -6.98 -10.82 5.47
N SER A 165 -7.00 -9.48 5.46
CA SER A 165 -7.65 -8.66 4.43
C SER A 165 -6.71 -8.26 3.28
N GLY A 166 -5.48 -8.71 3.33
CA GLY A 166 -4.47 -8.45 2.31
C GLY A 166 -4.58 -9.36 1.09
N PRO A 167 -3.68 -9.18 0.13
CA PRO A 167 -3.76 -9.85 -1.16
C PRO A 167 -3.47 -11.36 -1.10
N THR A 168 -2.90 -11.87 -0.01
CA THR A 168 -2.59 -13.29 0.24
C THR A 168 -3.58 -13.95 1.20
N GLY A 169 -4.50 -13.17 1.81
CA GLY A 169 -5.34 -13.68 2.89
C GLY A 169 -4.57 -14.02 4.17
N GLY A 170 -3.34 -13.49 4.32
CA GLY A 170 -2.46 -13.71 5.46
C GLY A 170 -1.44 -14.84 5.27
N HIS A 171 -1.39 -15.48 4.10
CA HIS A 171 -0.36 -16.48 3.78
C HIS A 171 0.97 -15.81 3.42
N LEU A 172 2.09 -16.43 3.78
CA LEU A 172 3.45 -15.95 3.51
C LEU A 172 3.92 -16.31 2.08
N ASP A 173 3.07 -15.99 1.09
CA ASP A 173 3.40 -16.24 -0.30
C ASP A 173 4.51 -15.29 -0.77
N ARG A 174 5.53 -15.83 -1.45
CA ARG A 174 6.60 -15.02 -2.00
C ARG A 174 6.09 -14.18 -3.19
N PRO A 175 6.45 -12.90 -3.28
CA PRO A 175 6.04 -12.05 -4.42
C PRO A 175 6.44 -12.62 -5.80
N SER A 176 7.61 -13.30 -5.91
CA SER A 176 8.04 -13.99 -7.12
C SER A 176 7.05 -15.07 -7.55
N ASP A 177 6.56 -15.88 -6.62
CA ASP A 177 5.67 -17.00 -6.90
C ASP A 177 4.28 -16.51 -7.32
N ARG A 178 3.76 -15.50 -6.63
CA ARG A 178 2.52 -14.83 -6.98
C ARG A 178 2.54 -14.20 -8.37
N ALA A 179 3.68 -13.63 -8.76
CA ALA A 179 3.84 -13.09 -10.12
C ALA A 179 3.72 -14.19 -11.18
N ILE A 180 4.27 -15.38 -10.90
CA ILE A 180 4.15 -16.55 -11.79
C ILE A 180 2.73 -17.08 -11.79
N GLU A 181 2.07 -17.19 -10.65
CA GLU A 181 0.66 -17.62 -10.55
C GLU A 181 -0.30 -16.69 -11.32
N ALA A 182 -0.10 -15.38 -11.22
CA ALA A 182 -0.88 -14.39 -11.97
C ALA A 182 -0.68 -14.53 -13.49
N GLN A 183 0.55 -14.80 -13.94
CA GLN A 183 0.83 -15.10 -15.36
C GLN A 183 0.18 -16.40 -15.78
N LEU A 184 0.26 -17.44 -14.96
CA LEU A 184 -0.36 -18.74 -15.20
C LEU A 184 -1.87 -18.63 -15.36
N GLU A 185 -2.55 -17.94 -14.46
CA GLU A 185 -4.00 -17.68 -14.56
C GLU A 185 -4.37 -16.95 -15.85
N GLY A 186 -3.56 -15.96 -16.26
CA GLY A 186 -3.72 -15.24 -17.52
C GLY A 186 -3.60 -16.15 -18.74
N LEU A 187 -2.62 -17.04 -18.76
CA LEU A 187 -2.41 -18.01 -19.82
C LEU A 187 -3.50 -19.08 -19.84
N GLU A 188 -3.96 -19.57 -18.71
CA GLU A 188 -5.07 -20.53 -18.61
C GLU A 188 -6.37 -19.97 -19.20
N LYS A 189 -6.70 -18.70 -18.89
CA LYS A 189 -7.87 -18.02 -19.50
C LYS A 189 -7.75 -17.95 -21.02
N LYS A 190 -6.55 -17.63 -21.55
CA LYS A 190 -6.26 -17.61 -22.99
C LYS A 190 -6.34 -19.01 -23.60
N ALA A 191 -5.74 -20.02 -22.96
CA ALA A 191 -5.76 -21.41 -23.41
C ALA A 191 -7.18 -21.97 -23.48
N LYS A 192 -8.01 -21.74 -22.45
CA LYS A 192 -9.43 -22.12 -22.46
C LYS A 192 -10.21 -21.49 -23.61
N LYS A 193 -9.94 -20.21 -23.93
CA LYS A 193 -10.58 -19.50 -25.03
C LYS A 193 -10.15 -20.06 -26.40
N SER A 194 -8.87 -20.26 -26.62
CA SER A 194 -8.35 -20.83 -27.88
C SER A 194 -8.79 -22.29 -28.07
N GLN A 195 -8.79 -23.10 -27.00
CA GLN A 195 -9.28 -24.48 -27.04
C GLN A 195 -10.76 -24.57 -27.42
N LYS A 196 -11.61 -23.66 -26.90
CA LYS A 196 -13.02 -23.59 -27.29
C LYS A 196 -13.19 -23.25 -28.77
N ALA A 197 -12.28 -22.45 -29.35
CA ALA A 197 -12.29 -22.13 -30.78
C ALA A 197 -11.82 -23.31 -31.64
N LEU A 198 -10.81 -24.05 -31.17
CA LEU A 198 -10.30 -25.25 -31.83
C LEU A 198 -11.33 -26.39 -31.82
N LYS A 199 -12.02 -26.60 -30.69
CA LYS A 199 -13.04 -27.63 -30.56
C LYS A 199 -14.14 -27.54 -31.64
N LYS A 200 -14.55 -26.33 -32.01
CA LYS A 200 -15.51 -26.10 -33.09
C LYS A 200 -14.96 -26.53 -34.48
N LEU A 201 -13.65 -26.44 -34.69
CA LEU A 201 -13.01 -26.86 -35.90
C LEU A 201 -12.81 -28.39 -35.92
N GLU A 202 -12.47 -28.97 -34.78
CA GLU A 202 -12.39 -30.41 -34.58
C GLU A 202 -13.74 -31.09 -34.86
N GLU A 203 -14.84 -30.51 -34.38
CA GLU A 203 -16.20 -30.97 -34.67
C GLU A 203 -16.57 -30.79 -36.15
N LYS A 204 -16.12 -29.68 -36.80
CA LYS A 204 -16.39 -29.43 -38.24
C LYS A 204 -15.68 -30.43 -39.15
N PHE A 205 -14.46 -30.84 -38.81
CA PHE A 205 -13.60 -31.65 -39.64
C PHE A 205 -13.45 -33.11 -39.16
N ASP A 206 -14.13 -33.48 -38.06
CA ASP A 206 -14.08 -34.80 -37.43
C ASP A 206 -12.63 -35.29 -37.17
N GLU A 207 -11.76 -34.39 -36.74
CA GLU A 207 -10.35 -34.67 -36.49
C GLU A 207 -9.81 -33.80 -35.34
N THR A 208 -8.90 -34.33 -34.50
CA THR A 208 -8.27 -33.54 -33.45
C THR A 208 -7.26 -32.56 -34.00
N SER A 209 -7.14 -31.36 -33.44
CA SER A 209 -6.20 -30.33 -33.88
C SER A 209 -4.75 -30.81 -33.89
N ALA A 210 -4.36 -31.67 -32.96
CA ALA A 210 -3.01 -32.23 -32.89
C ALA A 210 -2.72 -33.22 -34.06
N ALA A 211 -3.67 -34.11 -34.37
CA ALA A 211 -3.54 -35.05 -35.50
C ALA A 211 -3.55 -34.31 -36.84
N PHE A 212 -4.49 -33.37 -36.97
CA PHE A 212 -4.57 -32.49 -38.13
C PHE A 212 -3.27 -31.73 -38.37
N TYR A 213 -2.72 -31.06 -37.35
CA TYR A 213 -1.53 -30.24 -37.49
C TYR A 213 -0.29 -31.06 -37.90
N LYS A 214 -0.17 -32.29 -37.40
CA LYS A 214 0.89 -33.20 -37.82
C LYS A 214 0.80 -33.54 -39.33
N LYS A 215 -0.40 -33.79 -39.85
CA LYS A 215 -0.66 -34.06 -41.26
C LYS A 215 -0.45 -32.79 -42.11
N PHE A 216 -0.90 -31.63 -41.59
CA PHE A 216 -0.73 -30.33 -42.26
C PHE A 216 0.75 -29.99 -42.48
N LYS A 217 1.59 -30.15 -41.48
CA LYS A 217 3.06 -29.95 -41.61
C LYS A 217 3.72 -30.90 -42.58
N ASN A 218 3.12 -32.06 -42.85
CA ASN A 218 3.60 -33.03 -43.83
C ASN A 218 3.01 -32.81 -45.23
N GLY A 219 2.31 -31.69 -45.47
CA GLY A 219 1.79 -31.33 -46.80
C GLY A 219 0.52 -32.08 -47.25
N ALA A 220 -0.19 -32.72 -46.34
CA ALA A 220 -1.32 -33.61 -46.66
C ALA A 220 -2.57 -32.89 -47.22
N TYR A 221 -2.69 -31.55 -47.11
CA TYR A 221 -3.97 -30.86 -47.37
C TYR A 221 -3.90 -29.75 -48.45
N GLY A 222 -2.77 -29.54 -49.14
CA GLY A 222 -2.65 -28.53 -50.18
C GLY A 222 -2.96 -27.11 -49.76
N GLU A 223 -3.51 -26.26 -50.64
CA GLU A 223 -3.82 -24.83 -50.40
C GLU A 223 -5.29 -24.64 -49.97
N ASP A 224 -5.74 -25.31 -48.91
CA ASP A 224 -7.09 -25.16 -48.36
C ASP A 224 -7.08 -24.02 -47.29
N GLU A 225 -7.75 -22.90 -47.61
CA GLU A 225 -7.82 -21.73 -46.73
C GLU A 225 -8.41 -22.04 -45.31
N ASP A 226 -9.43 -22.89 -45.21
CA ASP A 226 -10.04 -23.24 -43.95
C ASP A 226 -9.06 -24.04 -43.07
N ARG A 227 -8.26 -24.87 -43.67
CA ARG A 227 -7.23 -25.67 -43.02
C ARG A 227 -5.99 -24.83 -42.66
N GLN A 228 -5.63 -23.86 -43.47
CA GLN A 228 -4.60 -22.88 -43.11
C GLN A 228 -5.00 -22.07 -41.87
N LYS A 229 -6.22 -21.54 -41.86
CA LYS A 229 -6.76 -20.83 -40.68
C LYS A 229 -6.85 -21.73 -39.43
N TRP A 230 -7.08 -23.02 -39.59
CA TRP A 230 -7.06 -23.96 -38.45
C TRP A 230 -5.64 -24.17 -37.95
N ALA A 231 -4.67 -24.34 -38.84
CA ALA A 231 -3.26 -24.48 -38.50
C ALA A 231 -2.73 -23.24 -37.70
N GLU A 232 -3.04 -22.02 -38.20
CA GLU A 232 -2.71 -20.77 -37.53
C GLU A 232 -3.30 -20.70 -36.08
N LYS A 233 -4.59 -21.02 -35.94
CA LYS A 233 -5.23 -21.04 -34.62
C LYS A 233 -4.64 -22.10 -33.69
N TYR A 234 -4.18 -23.21 -34.21
CA TYR A 234 -3.52 -24.23 -33.41
C TYR A 234 -2.10 -23.82 -33.01
N GLU A 235 -1.36 -23.14 -33.90
CA GLU A 235 -0.07 -22.53 -33.58
C GLU A 235 -0.21 -21.47 -32.49
N ASP A 236 -1.21 -20.59 -32.60
CA ASP A 236 -1.56 -19.62 -31.54
C ASP A 236 -1.88 -20.29 -30.21
N HIS A 237 -2.61 -21.41 -30.24
CA HIS A 237 -2.89 -22.20 -29.05
C HIS A 237 -1.62 -22.79 -28.43
N LEU A 238 -0.76 -23.37 -29.22
CA LEU A 238 0.52 -23.93 -28.77
C LEU A 238 1.44 -22.86 -28.18
N ALA A 239 1.45 -21.63 -28.77
CA ALA A 239 2.20 -20.49 -28.23
C ALA A 239 1.74 -20.06 -26.83
N VAL A 240 0.48 -20.37 -26.47
CA VAL A 240 -0.05 -20.13 -25.11
C VAL A 240 0.21 -21.33 -24.19
N VAL A 241 -0.01 -22.55 -24.68
CA VAL A 241 0.05 -23.76 -23.83
C VAL A 241 1.48 -24.15 -23.45
N LYS A 242 2.47 -23.94 -24.33
CA LYS A 242 3.88 -24.26 -24.01
C LYS A 242 4.37 -23.48 -22.77
N PRO A 243 4.37 -22.14 -22.77
CA PRO A 243 4.81 -21.38 -21.60
C PRO A 243 3.93 -21.64 -20.37
N MET A 244 2.62 -21.87 -20.56
CA MET A 244 1.72 -22.25 -19.46
C MET A 244 2.19 -23.55 -18.76
N ASN A 245 2.59 -24.58 -19.51
CA ASN A 245 3.04 -25.84 -18.94
C ASN A 245 4.41 -25.72 -18.26
N GLU A 246 5.28 -24.83 -18.75
CA GLU A 246 6.56 -24.52 -18.10
C GLU A 246 6.33 -23.84 -16.75
N LEU A 247 5.45 -22.83 -16.70
CA LEU A 247 5.09 -22.15 -15.45
C LEU A 247 4.36 -23.10 -14.48
N LYS A 248 3.54 -24.03 -14.95
CA LYS A 248 2.91 -25.05 -14.09
C LYS A 248 3.94 -25.92 -13.37
N LYS A 249 4.95 -26.36 -14.08
CA LYS A 249 6.06 -27.16 -13.48
C LYS A 249 6.83 -26.34 -12.43
N GLN A 250 7.02 -25.04 -12.69
CA GLN A 250 7.63 -24.13 -11.72
C GLN A 250 6.76 -23.99 -10.46
N ALA A 251 5.46 -23.82 -10.64
CA ALA A 251 4.49 -23.66 -9.55
C ALA A 251 4.34 -24.92 -8.67
N GLU A 252 4.62 -26.13 -9.18
CA GLU A 252 4.62 -27.36 -8.38
C GLU A 252 5.64 -27.36 -7.23
N GLY A 253 6.66 -26.48 -7.29
CA GLY A 253 7.70 -26.33 -6.26
C GLY A 253 7.50 -25.12 -5.33
N PHE A 254 6.40 -24.40 -5.42
CA PHE A 254 6.16 -23.25 -4.56
C PHE A 254 5.81 -23.68 -3.15
N ASP A 255 6.35 -22.94 -2.18
CA ASP A 255 6.10 -23.13 -0.76
C ASP A 255 6.06 -21.74 -0.10
N VAL A 256 5.47 -21.63 1.07
CA VAL A 256 5.48 -20.41 1.87
C VAL A 256 6.90 -19.99 2.25
N ALA A 257 7.12 -18.70 2.45
CA ALA A 257 8.41 -18.21 2.89
C ALA A 257 8.73 -18.70 4.31
N LYS A 258 9.80 -19.44 4.48
CA LYS A 258 10.24 -20.03 5.76
C LYS A 258 11.42 -19.31 6.40
N ARG A 259 12.23 -18.61 5.61
CA ARG A 259 13.41 -17.87 6.08
C ARG A 259 13.26 -16.40 5.75
N LEU A 260 13.00 -15.59 6.78
CA LEU A 260 12.77 -14.16 6.65
C LEU A 260 13.98 -13.37 7.20
N ALA A 261 14.38 -12.33 6.50
CA ALA A 261 15.39 -11.38 6.96
C ALA A 261 14.76 -9.97 7.09
N PHE A 262 14.83 -9.40 8.27
CA PHE A 262 14.40 -8.02 8.54
C PHE A 262 15.61 -7.10 8.62
N ILE A 263 15.73 -6.12 7.74
CA ILE A 263 16.82 -5.16 7.72
C ILE A 263 16.36 -3.86 8.35
N GLN A 264 16.96 -3.51 9.49
CA GLN A 264 16.62 -2.30 10.25
C GLN A 264 17.29 -1.04 9.69
N CYS A 265 16.71 0.11 10.00
CA CYS A 265 17.26 1.42 9.72
C CYS A 265 17.47 1.73 8.22
N VAL A 266 16.58 1.20 7.35
CA VAL A 266 16.64 1.49 5.90
C VAL A 266 16.25 2.95 5.66
N GLY A 267 17.22 3.80 5.31
CA GLY A 267 17.05 5.25 5.13
C GLY A 267 17.07 6.05 6.44
N SER A 268 17.09 5.43 7.62
CA SER A 268 17.23 6.12 8.92
C SER A 268 18.58 5.82 9.59
N ARG A 269 19.01 6.71 10.50
CA ARG A 269 20.34 6.67 11.15
C ARG A 269 21.48 6.61 10.10
N ASP A 270 21.26 7.26 8.99
CA ASP A 270 22.18 7.34 7.84
C ASP A 270 22.30 8.80 7.38
N PHE A 271 23.50 9.37 7.45
CA PHE A 271 23.74 10.77 7.06
C PHE A 271 23.55 11.04 5.56
N ARG A 272 23.46 10.01 4.73
CA ARG A 272 23.09 10.17 3.31
C ARG A 272 21.62 10.53 3.13
N PHE A 273 20.77 10.19 4.09
CA PHE A 273 19.31 10.34 4.05
C PHE A 273 18.80 11.00 5.33
N TYR A 274 18.31 10.21 6.30
CA TYR A 274 17.81 10.69 7.57
C TYR A 274 18.71 10.26 8.72
N PRO A 275 19.39 11.21 9.40
CA PRO A 275 20.31 10.89 10.51
C PRO A 275 19.58 10.48 11.77
N PHE A 276 18.27 10.72 11.86
CA PHE A 276 17.46 10.38 13.02
C PHE A 276 16.99 8.91 13.00
N CYS A 277 16.50 8.44 14.14
CA CYS A 277 15.81 7.15 14.29
C CYS A 277 14.31 7.37 14.14
N SER A 278 13.63 6.50 13.38
CA SER A 278 12.17 6.56 13.22
C SER A 278 11.38 6.07 14.46
N GLY A 279 12.06 5.52 15.46
CA GLY A 279 11.47 5.18 16.77
C GLY A 279 10.70 3.85 16.81
N TYR A 280 10.03 3.45 15.77
CA TYR A 280 9.10 2.31 15.75
C TYR A 280 9.58 1.07 14.97
N CYS A 281 10.55 1.22 14.03
CA CYS A 281 10.93 0.15 13.10
C CYS A 281 11.29 -1.17 13.79
N CYS A 282 12.04 -1.12 14.90
CA CYS A 282 12.45 -2.31 15.63
C CYS A 282 11.25 -3.07 16.21
N MET A 283 10.27 -2.33 16.74
CA MET A 283 9.10 -2.93 17.37
C MET A 283 8.17 -3.56 16.34
N HIS A 284 7.91 -2.89 15.21
CA HIS A 284 7.06 -3.47 14.19
C HIS A 284 7.72 -4.70 13.53
N SER A 285 9.04 -4.70 13.31
CA SER A 285 9.73 -5.89 12.76
C SER A 285 9.66 -7.09 13.71
N ILE A 286 9.78 -6.86 15.03
CA ILE A 286 9.59 -7.93 16.02
C ILE A 286 8.14 -8.45 15.99
N LYS A 287 7.15 -7.54 15.92
CA LYS A 287 5.73 -7.88 15.79
C LYS A 287 5.47 -8.71 14.53
N GLU A 288 5.97 -8.28 13.39
CA GLU A 288 5.81 -8.99 12.12
C GLU A 288 6.47 -10.37 12.14
N ALA A 289 7.67 -10.50 12.72
CA ALA A 289 8.33 -11.78 12.88
C ALA A 289 7.53 -12.74 13.77
N ILE A 290 6.92 -12.26 14.84
CA ILE A 290 6.06 -13.07 15.72
C ILE A 290 4.81 -13.52 14.96
N ILE A 291 4.12 -12.61 14.28
CA ILE A 291 2.90 -12.90 13.52
C ILE A 291 3.20 -13.87 12.37
N ALA A 292 4.31 -13.68 11.66
CA ALA A 292 4.73 -14.61 10.61
C ALA A 292 4.88 -16.03 11.13
N HIS A 293 5.49 -16.21 12.31
CA HIS A 293 5.61 -17.50 12.97
C HIS A 293 4.25 -18.05 13.47
N GLU A 294 3.33 -17.19 13.92
CA GLU A 294 1.97 -17.59 14.30
C GLU A 294 1.16 -18.11 13.11
N HIS A 295 1.35 -17.50 11.92
CA HIS A 295 0.70 -17.95 10.69
C HIS A 295 1.34 -19.21 10.12
N GLU A 296 2.67 -19.28 10.11
CA GLU A 296 3.47 -20.39 9.58
C GLU A 296 4.52 -20.82 10.61
N PRO A 297 4.23 -21.85 11.42
CA PRO A 297 5.09 -22.24 12.56
C PRO A 297 6.52 -22.68 12.19
N GLU A 298 6.76 -23.05 10.93
CA GLU A 298 8.11 -23.40 10.44
C GLU A 298 8.95 -22.19 10.05
N THR A 299 8.36 -20.99 10.04
CA THR A 299 9.07 -19.76 9.65
C THR A 299 10.08 -19.35 10.70
N THR A 300 11.27 -19.00 10.23
CA THR A 300 12.37 -18.42 11.02
C THR A 300 12.65 -17.01 10.57
N SER A 301 12.94 -16.11 11.50
CA SER A 301 13.19 -14.70 11.23
C SER A 301 14.55 -14.28 11.79
N THR A 302 15.34 -13.60 10.96
CA THR A 302 16.59 -12.97 11.38
C THR A 302 16.44 -11.45 11.28
N ILE A 303 16.61 -10.74 12.39
CA ILE A 303 16.50 -9.29 12.46
C ILE A 303 17.90 -8.68 12.55
N PHE A 304 18.32 -8.02 11.46
CA PHE A 304 19.62 -7.38 11.34
C PHE A 304 19.53 -5.90 11.76
N GLY A 305 20.37 -5.50 12.71
CA GLY A 305 20.42 -4.11 13.14
C GLY A 305 21.67 -3.74 13.92
N MET A 306 22.04 -2.48 13.90
CA MET A 306 23.14 -1.96 14.73
C MET A 306 22.85 -2.15 16.23
N ASP A 307 21.61 -1.97 16.62
CA ASP A 307 21.01 -2.23 17.93
C ASP A 307 19.49 -2.39 17.76
N ILE A 308 18.82 -2.95 18.76
CA ILE A 308 17.37 -3.00 18.86
C ILE A 308 16.91 -1.94 19.84
N ARG A 309 16.19 -0.94 19.37
CA ARG A 309 15.66 0.16 20.17
C ARG A 309 14.22 -0.13 20.56
N ALA A 310 14.03 -0.28 21.88
CA ALA A 310 12.74 -0.51 22.50
C ALA A 310 12.39 0.72 23.35
N VAL A 311 12.03 1.81 22.67
CA VAL A 311 11.70 3.10 23.31
C VAL A 311 10.21 3.12 23.62
N GLY A 312 9.86 3.40 24.87
CA GLY A 312 8.47 3.46 25.31
C GLY A 312 8.12 2.39 26.35
N LYS A 313 6.95 2.56 26.97
CA LYS A 313 6.48 1.68 28.05
C LYS A 313 6.10 0.29 27.50
N GLY A 314 6.69 -0.76 28.08
CA GLY A 314 6.41 -2.15 27.74
C GLY A 314 7.18 -2.68 26.51
N PHE A 315 7.97 -1.85 25.82
CA PHE A 315 8.67 -2.27 24.61
C PHE A 315 9.93 -3.09 24.88
N GLU A 316 10.62 -2.87 26.02
CA GLU A 316 11.74 -3.72 26.38
C GLU A 316 11.29 -5.15 26.69
N GLU A 317 10.17 -5.33 27.39
CA GLU A 317 9.57 -6.63 27.65
C GLU A 317 9.12 -7.29 26.33
N TYR A 318 8.62 -6.51 25.39
CA TYR A 318 8.24 -7.01 24.07
C TYR A 318 9.46 -7.50 23.27
N LYS A 319 10.56 -6.75 23.29
CA LYS A 319 11.85 -7.14 22.69
C LYS A 319 12.41 -8.41 23.33
N ILE A 320 12.35 -8.51 24.66
CA ILE A 320 12.78 -9.72 25.40
C ILE A 320 11.92 -10.92 24.99
N ARG A 321 10.60 -10.75 24.90
CA ARG A 321 9.67 -11.77 24.45
C ARG A 321 10.01 -12.22 23.00
N GLY A 322 10.22 -11.29 22.07
CA GLY A 322 10.63 -11.59 20.70
C GLY A 322 11.95 -12.37 20.65
N GLY A 323 12.97 -11.96 21.42
CA GLY A 323 14.25 -12.65 21.51
C GLY A 323 14.24 -14.00 22.22
N SER A 324 13.16 -14.33 22.95
CA SER A 324 12.97 -15.64 23.59
C SER A 324 12.28 -16.66 22.66
N HIS A 325 11.74 -16.22 21.52
CA HIS A 325 11.23 -17.13 20.50
C HIS A 325 12.39 -17.90 19.83
N SER A 326 12.30 -19.21 19.78
CA SER A 326 13.32 -20.06 19.15
C SER A 326 13.50 -19.78 17.66
N ASN A 327 12.49 -19.20 17.02
CA ASN A 327 12.44 -18.92 15.59
C ASN A 327 12.87 -17.49 15.23
N ILE A 328 13.20 -16.64 16.22
CA ILE A 328 13.64 -15.26 16.00
C ILE A 328 15.05 -15.04 16.47
N THR A 329 15.93 -14.60 15.60
CA THR A 329 17.34 -14.33 15.87
C THR A 329 17.64 -12.84 15.67
N TYR A 330 18.31 -12.22 16.65
CA TYR A 330 18.85 -10.86 16.51
C TYR A 330 20.32 -10.88 16.14
N VAL A 331 20.67 -10.37 14.98
CA VAL A 331 22.05 -10.22 14.52
C VAL A 331 22.47 -8.75 14.69
N ARG A 332 23.48 -8.52 15.52
CA ARG A 332 24.07 -7.20 15.66
C ARG A 332 25.09 -6.97 14.54
N GLY A 333 24.66 -6.19 13.55
CA GLY A 333 25.49 -5.92 12.40
C GLY A 333 24.82 -4.99 11.41
N ARG A 334 25.45 -4.78 10.28
CA ARG A 334 24.90 -4.03 9.16
C ARG A 334 24.95 -4.91 7.90
N VAL A 335 23.83 -4.92 7.18
CA VAL A 335 23.77 -5.54 5.87
C VAL A 335 24.53 -4.64 4.89
N ALA A 336 25.45 -5.24 4.15
CA ALA A 336 26.28 -4.55 3.16
C ALA A 336 25.59 -4.52 1.80
N GLU A 337 25.06 -5.68 1.36
CA GLU A 337 24.41 -5.82 0.07
C GLU A 337 23.43 -6.99 0.07
N ILE A 338 22.52 -6.99 -0.89
CA ILE A 338 21.64 -8.09 -1.24
C ILE A 338 21.92 -8.47 -2.69
N THR A 339 22.10 -9.76 -2.96
CA THR A 339 22.24 -10.30 -4.31
C THR A 339 21.16 -11.33 -4.57
N GLU A 340 20.87 -11.62 -5.83
CA GLU A 340 19.88 -12.62 -6.21
C GLU A 340 20.51 -14.01 -6.26
N GLY A 341 19.93 -14.93 -5.50
CA GLY A 341 20.27 -16.36 -5.51
C GLY A 341 19.38 -17.18 -6.45
N SER A 342 19.23 -18.45 -6.15
CA SER A 342 18.33 -19.34 -6.90
C SER A 342 16.87 -19.03 -6.58
N ASN A 343 15.96 -19.23 -7.56
CA ASN A 343 14.51 -19.07 -7.40
C ASN A 343 14.08 -17.67 -6.87
N HIS A 344 14.79 -16.62 -7.26
CA HIS A 344 14.59 -15.25 -6.78
C HIS A 344 14.79 -15.08 -5.27
N ASN A 345 15.44 -16.02 -4.59
CA ASN A 345 15.77 -15.89 -3.19
C ASN A 345 16.85 -14.83 -2.99
N PRO A 346 16.66 -13.85 -2.09
CA PRO A 346 17.69 -12.88 -1.78
C PRO A 346 18.81 -13.50 -0.92
N VAL A 347 20.06 -13.22 -1.29
CA VAL A 347 21.26 -13.54 -0.51
C VAL A 347 21.75 -12.28 0.16
N VAL A 348 21.72 -12.25 1.48
CA VAL A 348 22.09 -11.10 2.32
C VAL A 348 23.54 -11.26 2.76
N THR A 349 24.41 -10.31 2.38
CA THR A 349 25.79 -10.21 2.87
C THR A 349 25.85 -9.20 4.02
N TYR A 350 26.34 -9.59 5.17
CA TYR A 350 26.38 -8.78 6.37
C TYR A 350 27.62 -9.02 7.24
N GLU A 351 27.96 -8.01 8.03
CA GLU A 351 28.95 -8.13 9.10
C GLU A 351 28.24 -8.50 10.41
N ASP A 352 28.60 -9.64 11.01
CA ASP A 352 28.24 -9.92 12.41
C ASP A 352 29.32 -9.35 13.32
N THR A 353 29.01 -8.24 13.99
CA THR A 353 29.97 -7.54 14.87
C THR A 353 30.30 -8.30 16.16
N ARG A 354 29.49 -9.31 16.55
CA ARG A 354 29.78 -10.19 17.70
C ARG A 354 30.71 -11.32 17.30
N ALA A 355 30.42 -11.97 16.19
CA ALA A 355 31.28 -13.00 15.61
C ALA A 355 32.55 -12.42 14.99
N ARG A 356 32.55 -11.13 14.63
CA ARG A 356 33.64 -10.41 13.92
C ARG A 356 33.96 -11.02 12.56
N GLU A 357 32.93 -11.37 11.83
CA GLU A 357 33.04 -11.96 10.50
C GLU A 357 32.03 -11.33 9.52
N VAL A 358 32.39 -11.37 8.24
CA VAL A 358 31.48 -11.08 7.15
C VAL A 358 30.99 -12.40 6.57
N THR A 359 29.69 -12.53 6.46
CA THR A 359 29.07 -13.77 5.95
C THR A 359 27.91 -13.45 5.02
N SER A 360 27.48 -14.45 4.25
CA SER A 360 26.32 -14.35 3.37
C SER A 360 25.36 -15.48 3.66
N GLN A 361 24.06 -15.18 3.68
CA GLN A 361 23.02 -16.15 3.94
C GLN A 361 21.84 -15.92 2.98
N GLU A 362 21.30 -17.01 2.45
CA GLU A 362 20.13 -17.01 1.59
C GLU A 362 18.84 -17.03 2.42
N PHE A 363 17.87 -16.20 2.02
CA PHE A 363 16.55 -16.09 2.61
C PHE A 363 15.46 -16.26 1.53
N ASP A 364 14.25 -16.59 1.94
CA ASP A 364 13.12 -16.71 1.03
C ASP A 364 12.49 -15.33 0.77
N MET A 365 12.61 -14.42 1.74
CA MET A 365 12.16 -13.02 1.63
C MET A 365 13.01 -12.10 2.52
N VAL A 366 13.25 -10.88 2.03
CA VAL A 366 13.88 -9.80 2.79
C VAL A 366 12.87 -8.67 3.00
N ILE A 367 12.76 -8.22 4.25
CA ILE A 367 11.85 -7.16 4.69
C ILE A 367 12.67 -5.92 5.08
N LEU A 368 12.47 -4.83 4.38
CA LEU A 368 13.16 -3.56 4.60
C LEU A 368 12.36 -2.69 5.57
N ALA A 369 12.86 -2.52 6.80
CA ALA A 369 12.28 -1.63 7.81
C ALA A 369 12.67 -0.18 7.49
N THR A 370 11.88 0.44 6.63
CA THR A 370 12.10 1.78 6.06
C THR A 370 11.89 2.89 7.06
N ALA A 371 12.60 4.01 6.87
CA ALA A 371 12.47 5.21 7.68
C ALA A 371 11.07 5.86 7.52
N CYS A 372 10.67 6.58 8.58
CA CYS A 372 9.60 7.55 8.52
C CYS A 372 10.08 8.77 7.76
N ALA A 373 9.46 9.08 6.64
CA ALA A 373 9.72 10.27 5.84
C ALA A 373 8.52 11.24 5.94
N PRO A 374 8.72 12.54 5.76
CA PRO A 374 7.63 13.49 5.66
C PRO A 374 6.67 13.10 4.54
N THR A 375 5.37 13.32 4.73
CA THR A 375 4.38 12.99 3.72
C THR A 375 4.58 13.78 2.43
N LYS A 376 4.32 13.16 1.29
CA LYS A 376 4.31 13.84 0.00
C LYS A 376 3.29 14.98 0.04
N GLY A 377 3.67 16.16 -0.48
CA GLY A 377 2.81 17.35 -0.44
C GLY A 377 2.89 18.17 0.86
N ILE A 378 3.69 17.76 1.86
CA ILE A 378 3.81 18.52 3.12
C ILE A 378 4.36 19.94 2.89
N VAL A 379 5.23 20.11 1.89
CA VAL A 379 5.80 21.41 1.53
C VAL A 379 4.72 22.36 0.99
N GLU A 380 3.85 21.86 0.15
CA GLU A 380 2.69 22.60 -0.38
C GLU A 380 1.68 22.88 0.73
N LEU A 381 1.39 21.90 1.57
CA LEU A 381 0.52 22.09 2.73
C LEU A 381 1.07 23.16 3.67
N ALA A 382 2.34 23.11 4.03
CA ALA A 382 2.98 24.11 4.89
C ALA A 382 2.88 25.54 4.32
N LYS A 383 3.06 25.71 3.02
CA LYS A 383 2.82 26.99 2.34
C LYS A 383 1.37 27.42 2.38
N THR A 384 0.44 26.49 2.16
CA THR A 384 -1.01 26.76 2.15
C THR A 384 -1.52 27.22 3.50
N VAL A 385 -1.01 26.60 4.58
CA VAL A 385 -1.42 26.94 5.96
C VAL A 385 -0.50 27.99 6.62
N GLY A 386 0.63 28.33 6.00
CA GLY A 386 1.53 29.38 6.48
C GLY A 386 2.41 28.96 7.66
N VAL A 387 2.89 27.71 7.71
CA VAL A 387 3.78 27.21 8.78
C VAL A 387 5.18 26.89 8.27
N GLU A 388 6.17 26.93 9.17
CA GLU A 388 7.55 26.58 8.86
C GLU A 388 7.77 25.06 8.94
N LEU A 389 8.72 24.59 8.13
CA LEU A 389 9.24 23.23 8.19
C LEU A 389 10.65 23.22 8.81
N ASP A 390 11.03 22.08 9.36
CA ASP A 390 12.40 21.84 9.79
C ASP A 390 13.32 21.47 8.60
N SER A 391 14.58 21.15 8.88
CA SER A 391 15.58 20.77 7.86
C SER A 391 15.27 19.46 7.14
N TYR A 392 14.33 18.66 7.63
CA TYR A 392 13.91 17.37 7.09
C TYR A 392 12.50 17.41 6.50
N ASN A 393 11.89 18.60 6.43
CA ASN A 393 10.51 18.84 5.97
C ASN A 393 9.42 18.31 6.91
N PHE A 394 9.66 18.13 8.20
CA PHE A 394 8.59 17.98 9.19
C PHE A 394 8.09 19.37 9.62
N ILE A 395 6.85 19.45 10.10
CA ILE A 395 6.31 20.72 10.63
C ILE A 395 7.12 21.11 11.86
N LYS A 396 7.70 22.30 11.82
CA LYS A 396 8.59 22.79 12.86
C LYS A 396 7.83 23.21 14.10
N THR A 397 8.25 22.69 15.25
CA THR A 397 7.78 23.05 16.58
C THR A 397 8.93 23.44 17.51
N SER A 398 8.65 23.68 18.76
CA SER A 398 9.64 23.91 19.81
C SER A 398 9.58 22.79 20.86
N PRO A 399 10.70 22.35 21.42
CA PRO A 399 10.70 21.33 22.49
C PRO A 399 9.86 21.72 23.73
N LEU A 400 9.65 23.02 23.97
CA LEU A 400 8.81 23.50 25.07
C LEU A 400 7.34 23.64 24.68
N SER A 401 7.01 23.59 23.39
CA SER A 401 5.66 23.69 22.83
C SER A 401 5.55 22.74 21.64
N PRO A 402 5.50 21.42 21.90
CA PRO A 402 5.68 20.40 20.87
C PRO A 402 4.48 20.24 19.90
N VAL A 403 3.38 20.97 20.14
CA VAL A 403 2.20 20.98 19.25
C VAL A 403 1.95 22.35 18.62
N ASP A 404 2.61 23.42 19.09
CA ASP A 404 2.45 24.77 18.55
C ASP A 404 3.39 24.93 17.34
N THR A 405 2.82 25.34 16.20
CA THR A 405 3.62 25.65 14.99
C THR A 405 4.17 27.09 15.03
N SER A 406 4.87 27.49 13.97
CA SER A 406 5.33 28.87 13.82
C SER A 406 4.20 29.89 13.68
N THR A 407 2.98 29.46 13.41
CA THR A 407 1.80 30.31 13.21
C THR A 407 0.80 30.11 14.34
N PRO A 408 0.51 31.16 15.14
CA PRO A 408 -0.47 31.08 16.23
C PRO A 408 -1.82 30.53 15.75
N GLY A 409 -2.44 29.63 16.56
CA GLY A 409 -3.72 29.01 16.25
C GLY A 409 -3.66 27.84 15.25
N ILE A 410 -2.48 27.53 14.71
CA ILE A 410 -2.25 26.36 13.89
C ILE A 410 -1.36 25.40 14.68
N PHE A 411 -1.89 24.21 14.94
CA PHE A 411 -1.25 23.15 15.73
C PHE A 411 -0.87 21.97 14.86
N VAL A 412 0.00 21.10 15.35
CA VAL A 412 0.42 19.87 14.67
C VAL A 412 0.42 18.70 15.65
N CYS A 413 0.19 17.49 15.15
CA CYS A 413 0.33 16.27 15.94
C CYS A 413 0.71 15.06 15.07
N GLY A 414 1.28 14.04 15.73
CA GLY A 414 1.69 12.80 15.10
C GLY A 414 2.87 12.96 14.17
N CYS A 415 3.05 12.00 13.27
CA CYS A 415 4.25 11.95 12.41
C CYS A 415 4.41 13.12 11.42
N ALA A 416 3.47 14.05 11.37
CA ALA A 416 3.65 15.31 10.64
C ALA A 416 4.66 16.25 11.32
N GLU A 417 4.86 16.11 12.64
CA GLU A 417 5.81 16.87 13.44
C GLU A 417 7.17 16.17 13.53
N SER A 418 7.18 14.88 13.84
CA SER A 418 8.39 14.06 13.90
C SER A 418 8.03 12.57 13.88
N PRO A 419 8.98 11.68 13.56
CA PRO A 419 8.75 10.24 13.67
C PRO A 419 8.38 9.85 15.10
N MET A 420 7.24 9.18 15.26
CA MET A 420 6.73 8.73 16.57
C MET A 420 5.85 7.48 16.44
N ASP A 421 5.60 6.82 17.54
CA ASP A 421 4.69 5.67 17.62
C ASP A 421 3.23 6.07 17.84
N VAL A 422 2.33 5.09 17.91
CA VAL A 422 0.89 5.33 18.13
C VAL A 422 0.60 5.95 19.52
N PRO A 423 1.15 5.45 20.64
CA PRO A 423 0.99 6.09 21.95
C PRO A 423 1.42 7.57 21.97
N GLU A 424 2.57 7.88 21.40
CA GLU A 424 3.07 9.25 21.31
C GLU A 424 2.17 10.12 20.45
N SER A 425 1.73 9.60 19.28
CA SER A 425 0.79 10.30 18.40
C SER A 425 -0.55 10.61 19.08
N VAL A 426 -1.08 9.68 19.88
CA VAL A 426 -2.33 9.88 20.64
C VAL A 426 -2.15 10.96 21.73
N ALA A 427 -1.03 10.93 22.44
CA ALA A 427 -0.73 11.94 23.47
C ALA A 427 -0.61 13.33 22.84
N GLN A 428 0.10 13.45 21.72
CA GLN A 428 0.25 14.71 20.99
C GLN A 428 -1.09 15.21 20.42
N ALA A 429 -1.91 14.32 19.85
CA ALA A 429 -3.24 14.67 19.34
C ALA A 429 -4.15 15.21 20.45
N SER A 430 -4.10 14.62 21.65
CA SER A 430 -4.86 15.11 22.81
C SER A 430 -4.38 16.51 23.23
N SER A 431 -3.06 16.74 23.24
CA SER A 431 -2.49 18.05 23.56
C SER A 431 -2.87 19.11 22.52
N ALA A 432 -2.78 18.80 21.23
CA ALA A 432 -3.18 19.71 20.15
C ALA A 432 -4.68 20.05 20.21
N ALA A 433 -5.53 19.05 20.52
CA ALA A 433 -6.97 19.25 20.67
C ALA A 433 -7.30 20.17 21.87
N GLU A 434 -6.60 20.03 23.01
CA GLU A 434 -6.78 20.91 24.15
C GLU A 434 -6.37 22.35 23.84
N ARG A 435 -5.22 22.55 23.18
CA ARG A 435 -4.77 23.87 22.73
C ARG A 435 -5.73 24.54 21.78
N ALA A 436 -6.29 23.78 20.85
CA ALA A 436 -7.31 24.29 19.91
C ALA A 436 -8.61 24.66 20.63
N ALA A 437 -9.05 23.85 21.59
CA ALA A 437 -10.26 24.11 22.38
C ALA A 437 -10.10 25.35 23.30
N GLU A 438 -8.93 25.53 23.92
CA GLU A 438 -8.61 26.72 24.73
C GLU A 438 -8.74 27.98 23.88
N LEU A 439 -8.16 27.98 22.69
CA LEU A 439 -8.23 29.11 21.77
C LEU A 439 -9.67 29.41 21.30
N ALA A 440 -10.44 28.38 20.97
CA ALA A 440 -11.82 28.52 20.57
C ALA A 440 -12.67 29.15 21.69
N PHE A 441 -12.49 28.68 22.93
CA PHE A 441 -13.20 29.22 24.11
C PHE A 441 -12.82 30.68 24.36
N GLN A 442 -11.56 31.06 24.27
CA GLN A 442 -11.12 32.45 24.42
C GLN A 442 -11.72 33.37 23.36
N SER A 443 -11.74 32.92 22.08
CA SER A 443 -12.34 33.64 20.97
C SER A 443 -13.84 33.91 21.19
N ASP A 444 -14.60 32.93 21.68
CA ASP A 444 -16.01 33.07 21.98
C ASP A 444 -16.28 34.09 23.11
N ILE A 445 -15.46 34.05 24.17
CA ILE A 445 -15.55 35.05 25.27
C ILE A 445 -15.26 36.47 24.77
N GLU A 446 -14.29 36.64 23.89
CA GLU A 446 -13.95 37.96 23.34
C GLU A 446 -15.07 38.48 22.42
N LYS A 447 -15.69 37.61 21.61
CA LYS A 447 -16.87 38.00 20.80
C LYS A 447 -18.06 38.39 21.64
N GLU A 448 -18.36 37.66 22.72
CA GLU A 448 -19.44 38.00 23.65
C GLU A 448 -19.21 39.36 24.32
N LYS A 449 -17.96 39.65 24.76
CA LYS A 449 -17.60 40.95 25.32
C LYS A 449 -17.67 42.13 24.34
N ALA A 450 -17.39 41.86 23.07
CA ALA A 450 -17.45 42.88 22.00
C ALA A 450 -18.89 43.24 21.63
N VAL A 451 -19.86 42.38 21.92
CA VAL A 451 -21.29 42.57 21.62
C VAL A 451 -22.05 43.18 22.84
N ALA A 452 -21.50 43.10 24.03
CA ALA A 452 -22.03 43.66 25.28
C ALA A 452 -21.57 45.13 25.52
#